data_39bbd70ba00a7cebef906a4aec6c1f81
#
_entry.id   39bbd70ba00a7cebef906a4aec6c1f81
#
_cell.length_a   1.000
_cell.length_b   1.000
_cell.length_c   1.000
_cell.angle_alpha   90.00
_cell.angle_beta   90.00
_cell.angle_gamma   90.00
#
_symmetry.space_group_name_H-M   'P 1'
#
loop_
_entity.id
_entity.type
_entity.pdbx_description
1 polymer ?
#
loop_
_entity_poly.entity_id
_entity_poly.type
_entity_poly.pdbx_seq_one_letter_code
_entity_poly.pdbx_strand_id
1 'polypeptide(L)'
;MEWLRQIIQHGLLKVDRRYRLRHRLQPVGEVLVVGRSRYRGPAMEFADGTRLAAGDFIGTLHFNNARFPQIDGATSRRAALRFARLMLESLQLLANNTRHDPVFSDLAVYHAISWLPPHGWRVGFITQPFPSGAKKRLLGAYFRLLVWAFAPAQQTRDSARPDPTIYWLTRQELLRQFADAHHQGDSKT
;
A
#
# COMPACT_ATOMS: atom_id res chain seq x y z
N MET A 1 -6.19 24.52 17.33
CA MET A 1 -5.87 23.06 17.13
C MET A 1 -5.24 22.76 15.76
N GLU A 2 -5.45 23.64 14.77
CA GLU A 2 -4.90 23.48 13.40
C GLU A 2 -3.36 23.47 13.35
N TRP A 3 -2.71 24.40 14.09
CA TRP A 3 -1.25 24.47 14.16
C TRP A 3 -0.60 23.17 14.69
N LEU A 4 -1.22 22.54 15.70
CA LEU A 4 -0.72 21.26 16.25
C LEU A 4 -0.80 20.15 15.21
N ARG A 5 -1.89 20.11 14.44
CA ARG A 5 -2.07 19.15 13.35
C ARG A 5 -0.98 19.34 12.28
N GLN A 6 -0.69 20.57 11.90
CA GLN A 6 0.37 20.88 10.93
C GLN A 6 1.76 20.46 11.43
N ILE A 7 2.08 20.68 12.70
CA ILE A 7 3.35 20.22 13.29
C ILE A 7 3.46 18.71 13.21
N ILE A 8 2.40 18.00 13.59
CA ILE A 8 2.38 16.53 13.56
C ILE A 8 2.48 16.01 12.12
N GLN A 9 1.75 16.61 11.17
CA GLN A 9 1.88 16.28 9.75
C GLN A 9 3.33 16.41 9.26
N HIS A 10 3.99 17.54 9.57
CA HIS A 10 5.39 17.74 9.21
C HIS A 10 6.32 16.72 9.85
N GLY A 11 6.07 16.37 11.12
CA GLY A 11 6.83 15.33 11.82
C GLY A 11 6.66 13.95 11.14
N LEU A 12 5.43 13.56 10.84
CA LEU A 12 5.11 12.31 10.16
C LEU A 12 5.75 12.23 8.76
N LEU A 13 5.69 13.32 7.97
CA LEU A 13 6.33 13.38 6.66
C LEU A 13 7.86 13.28 6.73
N LYS A 14 8.48 13.88 7.76
CA LYS A 14 9.93 13.72 7.98
C LYS A 14 10.31 12.28 8.34
N VAL A 15 9.52 11.63 9.20
CA VAL A 15 9.71 10.21 9.55
C VAL A 15 9.56 9.34 8.31
N ASP A 16 8.49 9.54 7.53
CA ASP A 16 8.23 8.81 6.28
C ASP A 16 9.38 8.99 5.28
N ARG A 17 9.86 10.22 5.09
CA ARG A 17 11.01 10.50 4.20
C ARG A 17 12.27 9.77 4.65
N ARG A 18 12.59 9.80 5.97
CA ARG A 18 13.75 9.06 6.52
C ARG A 18 13.60 7.56 6.34
N TYR A 19 12.41 7.04 6.58
CA TYR A 19 12.11 5.63 6.39
C TYR A 19 12.34 5.22 4.92
N ARG A 20 11.79 5.98 3.96
CA ARG A 20 11.97 5.73 2.53
C ARG A 20 13.44 5.72 2.11
N LEU A 21 14.21 6.71 2.54
CA LEU A 21 15.65 6.80 2.25
C LEU A 21 16.42 5.62 2.87
N ARG A 22 16.16 5.30 4.14
CA ARG A 22 16.84 4.19 4.85
C ARG A 22 16.56 2.84 4.21
N HIS A 23 15.34 2.62 3.77
CA HIS A 23 14.90 1.35 3.16
C HIS A 23 14.99 1.34 1.64
N ARG A 24 15.54 2.40 1.04
CA ARG A 24 15.71 2.55 -0.42
C ARG A 24 14.40 2.28 -1.16
N LEU A 25 13.28 2.83 -0.65
CA LEU A 25 11.99 2.65 -1.29
C LEU A 25 11.95 3.40 -2.61
N GLN A 26 11.53 2.70 -3.66
CA GLN A 26 11.37 3.24 -4.99
C GLN A 26 9.91 3.67 -5.22
N PRO A 27 9.66 4.85 -5.78
CA PRO A 27 8.31 5.26 -6.12
C PRO A 27 7.78 4.42 -7.28
N VAL A 28 6.55 3.98 -7.15
CA VAL A 28 5.80 3.29 -8.19
C VAL A 28 4.48 4.02 -8.40
N GLY A 29 4.45 4.90 -9.37
CA GLY A 29 3.36 5.84 -9.57
C GLY A 29 3.30 6.92 -8.47
N GLU A 30 2.12 7.51 -8.31
CA GLU A 30 1.95 8.65 -7.38
C GLU A 30 1.72 8.22 -5.93
N VAL A 31 1.01 7.12 -5.72
CA VAL A 31 0.51 6.75 -4.38
C VAL A 31 1.23 5.59 -3.73
N LEU A 32 2.02 4.81 -4.48
CA LEU A 32 2.77 3.68 -3.96
C LEU A 32 4.27 3.94 -3.98
N VAL A 33 4.94 3.37 -2.99
CA VAL A 33 6.38 3.15 -2.97
C VAL A 33 6.64 1.69 -2.61
N VAL A 34 7.67 1.09 -3.20
CA VAL A 34 8.03 -0.30 -2.98
C VAL A 34 9.45 -0.39 -2.44
N GLY A 35 9.64 -1.25 -1.45
CA GLY A 35 10.95 -1.62 -0.93
C GLY A 35 11.16 -3.12 -1.02
N ARG A 36 12.42 -3.53 -1.12
CA ARG A 36 12.81 -4.94 -1.06
C ARG A 36 13.18 -5.31 0.38
N SER A 37 12.61 -6.38 0.89
CA SER A 37 12.93 -6.88 2.22
C SER A 37 12.96 -8.40 2.26
N ARG A 38 13.62 -8.97 3.29
CA ARG A 38 13.59 -10.42 3.50
C ARG A 38 12.39 -10.82 4.34
N TYR A 39 11.67 -11.81 3.89
CA TYR A 39 10.58 -12.41 4.64
C TYR A 39 11.13 -13.16 5.87
N ARG A 40 10.46 -13.01 7.01
CA ARG A 40 10.86 -13.61 8.28
C ARG A 40 9.73 -14.38 8.97
N GLY A 41 8.60 -14.56 8.26
CA GLY A 41 7.45 -15.29 8.79
C GLY A 41 7.54 -16.81 8.52
N PRO A 42 6.51 -17.55 8.93
CA PRO A 42 6.36 -18.96 8.61
C PRO A 42 6.19 -19.16 7.10
N ALA A 43 6.53 -20.34 6.62
CA ALA A 43 6.27 -20.70 5.22
C ALA A 43 4.77 -20.58 4.89
N MET A 44 4.47 -20.04 3.72
CA MET A 44 3.12 -19.84 3.21
C MET A 44 3.02 -20.37 1.79
N GLU A 45 1.83 -20.85 1.43
CA GLU A 45 1.46 -21.21 0.08
C GLU A 45 0.18 -20.45 -0.30
N PHE A 46 0.19 -19.85 -1.47
CA PHE A 46 -0.92 -19.06 -2.01
C PHE A 46 -1.75 -19.93 -2.97
N ALA A 47 -2.99 -19.53 -3.22
CA ALA A 47 -3.92 -20.30 -4.06
C ALA A 47 -3.45 -20.49 -5.51
N ASP A 48 -2.55 -19.63 -5.99
CA ASP A 48 -1.93 -19.74 -7.32
C ASP A 48 -0.67 -20.62 -7.35
N GLY A 49 -0.37 -21.32 -6.25
CA GLY A 49 0.81 -22.17 -6.11
C GLY A 49 2.10 -21.44 -5.75
N THR A 50 2.08 -20.10 -5.64
CA THR A 50 3.24 -19.33 -5.18
C THR A 50 3.60 -19.72 -3.75
N ARG A 51 4.87 -20.03 -3.52
CA ARG A 51 5.40 -20.35 -2.19
C ARG A 51 6.29 -19.23 -1.67
N LEU A 52 6.22 -18.97 -0.39
CA LEU A 52 7.02 -17.99 0.33
C LEU A 52 7.61 -18.63 1.58
N ALA A 53 8.93 -18.59 1.70
CA ALA A 53 9.66 -19.14 2.85
C ALA A 53 10.51 -18.08 3.55
N ALA A 54 10.90 -18.34 4.80
CA ALA A 54 11.81 -17.44 5.52
C ALA A 54 13.13 -17.28 4.76
N GLY A 55 13.54 -16.05 4.54
CA GLY A 55 14.74 -15.70 3.75
C GLY A 55 14.45 -15.22 2.33
N ASP A 56 13.28 -15.54 1.79
CA ASP A 56 12.88 -15.07 0.45
C ASP A 56 12.77 -13.54 0.42
N PHE A 57 13.00 -12.97 -0.75
CA PHE A 57 12.78 -11.55 -0.96
C PHE A 57 11.32 -11.27 -1.29
N ILE A 58 10.78 -10.24 -0.64
CA ILE A 58 9.43 -9.73 -0.87
C ILE A 58 9.46 -8.24 -1.18
N GLY A 59 8.52 -7.80 -1.98
CA GLY A 59 8.23 -6.38 -2.20
C GLY A 59 7.37 -5.83 -1.06
N THR A 60 7.88 -4.88 -0.29
CA THR A 60 7.09 -4.22 0.75
C THR A 60 6.48 -2.94 0.20
N LEU A 61 5.16 -2.91 0.10
CA LEU A 61 4.42 -1.77 -0.42
C LEU A 61 4.06 -0.81 0.71
N HIS A 62 4.25 0.48 0.45
CA HIS A 62 3.87 1.55 1.35
C HIS A 62 3.13 2.65 0.57
N PHE A 63 2.26 3.37 1.24
CA PHE A 63 1.66 4.56 0.67
C PHE A 63 2.64 5.74 0.69
N ASN A 64 2.58 6.55 -0.35
CA ASN A 64 3.27 7.82 -0.39
C ASN A 64 2.48 8.87 0.40
N ASN A 65 2.72 8.95 1.71
CA ASN A 65 1.98 9.82 2.61
C ASN A 65 2.08 11.32 2.23
N ALA A 66 3.09 11.72 1.47
CA ALA A 66 3.22 13.09 0.97
C ALA A 66 2.13 13.47 -0.06
N ARG A 67 1.45 12.47 -0.64
CA ARG A 67 0.37 12.69 -1.60
C ARG A 67 -1.02 12.71 -0.97
N PHE A 68 -1.18 12.25 0.28
CA PHE A 68 -2.47 12.29 0.98
C PHE A 68 -3.09 13.69 1.07
N PRO A 69 -2.35 14.78 1.39
CA PRO A 69 -2.92 16.12 1.42
C PRO A 69 -3.44 16.60 0.07
N GLN A 70 -2.89 16.10 -1.04
CA GLN A 70 -3.30 16.47 -2.40
C GLN A 70 -4.57 15.73 -2.86
N ILE A 71 -4.94 14.66 -2.14
CA ILE A 71 -6.18 13.94 -2.29
C ILE A 71 -7.24 14.56 -1.36
N ASP A 72 -6.86 15.65 -0.68
CA ASP A 72 -7.69 16.34 0.31
C ASP A 72 -8.97 16.91 -0.33
N GLY A 73 -10.03 16.81 0.40
CA GLY A 73 -11.40 16.81 -0.06
C GLY A 73 -11.96 15.40 -0.01
N ALA A 74 -11.21 14.43 0.51
CA ALA A 74 -11.44 12.98 0.56
C ALA A 74 -12.69 12.52 1.35
N THR A 75 -13.54 13.43 1.77
CA THR A 75 -14.92 13.15 2.20
C THR A 75 -15.87 13.01 1.03
N SER A 76 -15.43 13.39 -0.18
CA SER A 76 -16.24 13.28 -1.38
C SER A 76 -15.97 11.96 -2.11
N ARG A 77 -17.05 11.41 -2.69
CA ARG A 77 -16.96 10.25 -3.59
C ARG A 77 -15.90 10.47 -4.70
N ARG A 78 -15.69 11.72 -5.12
CA ARG A 78 -14.70 12.09 -6.15
C ARG A 78 -13.25 11.81 -5.68
N ALA A 79 -12.91 12.14 -4.44
CA ALA A 79 -11.57 11.89 -3.92
C ALA A 79 -11.28 10.39 -3.75
N ALA A 80 -12.27 9.61 -3.31
CA ALA A 80 -12.15 8.16 -3.23
C ALA A 80 -11.94 7.54 -4.63
N LEU A 81 -12.68 8.00 -5.64
CA LEU A 81 -12.51 7.55 -7.02
C LEU A 81 -11.14 7.95 -7.59
N ARG A 82 -10.68 9.18 -7.31
CA ARG A 82 -9.35 9.64 -7.72
C ARG A 82 -8.25 8.77 -7.07
N PHE A 83 -8.37 8.51 -5.78
CA PHE A 83 -7.42 7.63 -5.09
C PHE A 83 -7.41 6.21 -5.68
N ALA A 84 -8.60 5.63 -5.94
CA ALA A 84 -8.71 4.31 -6.55
C ALA A 84 -8.05 4.27 -7.95
N ARG A 85 -8.25 5.32 -8.77
CA ARG A 85 -7.60 5.43 -10.07
C ARG A 85 -6.08 5.48 -9.96
N LEU A 86 -5.55 6.38 -9.12
CA LEU A 86 -4.09 6.50 -8.90
C LEU A 86 -3.48 5.21 -8.34
N MET A 87 -4.23 4.46 -7.55
CA MET A 87 -3.84 3.15 -7.05
C MET A 87 -3.74 2.13 -8.19
N LEU A 88 -4.75 2.06 -9.06
CA LEU A 88 -4.72 1.17 -10.22
C LEU A 88 -3.57 1.51 -11.16
N GLU A 89 -3.34 2.78 -11.47
CA GLU A 89 -2.21 3.24 -12.26
C GLU A 89 -0.86 2.84 -11.62
N SER A 90 -0.75 2.96 -10.29
CA SER A 90 0.45 2.53 -9.56
C SER A 90 0.65 1.01 -9.61
N LEU A 91 -0.42 0.21 -9.53
CA LEU A 91 -0.32 -1.25 -9.66
C LEU A 91 0.04 -1.69 -11.09
N GLN A 92 -0.44 -0.99 -12.11
CA GLN A 92 -0.04 -1.22 -13.51
C GLN A 92 1.45 -0.94 -13.71
N LEU A 93 1.95 0.18 -13.17
CA LEU A 93 3.38 0.49 -13.19
C LEU A 93 4.20 -0.54 -12.42
N LEU A 94 3.69 -1.02 -11.27
CA LEU A 94 4.34 -2.09 -10.51
C LEU A 94 4.41 -3.38 -11.32
N ALA A 95 3.35 -3.75 -12.02
CA ALA A 95 3.33 -4.94 -12.88
C ALA A 95 4.35 -4.81 -14.02
N ASN A 96 4.42 -3.65 -14.65
CA ASN A 96 5.41 -3.37 -15.69
C ASN A 96 6.84 -3.46 -15.16
N ASN A 97 7.14 -2.82 -14.02
CA ASN A 97 8.44 -2.91 -13.38
C ASN A 97 8.78 -4.35 -12.97
N THR A 98 7.80 -5.10 -12.44
CA THR A 98 7.97 -6.51 -12.07
C THR A 98 8.34 -7.40 -13.28
N ARG A 99 7.88 -7.03 -14.47
CA ARG A 99 8.18 -7.75 -15.71
C ARG A 99 9.56 -7.39 -16.28
N HIS A 100 9.96 -6.12 -16.21
CA HIS A 100 11.07 -5.60 -17.00
C HIS A 100 12.27 -5.10 -16.17
N ASP A 101 12.08 -4.76 -14.88
CA ASP A 101 13.16 -4.27 -14.04
C ASP A 101 13.81 -5.40 -13.23
N PRO A 102 15.13 -5.65 -13.40
CA PRO A 102 15.85 -6.68 -12.64
C PRO A 102 15.73 -6.56 -11.12
N VAL A 103 15.52 -5.34 -10.59
CA VAL A 103 15.34 -5.11 -9.14
C VAL A 103 14.11 -5.82 -8.59
N PHE A 104 13.08 -6.03 -9.44
CA PHE A 104 11.83 -6.68 -9.07
C PHE A 104 11.75 -8.15 -9.53
N SER A 105 12.73 -8.63 -10.29
CA SER A 105 12.65 -9.93 -10.98
C SER A 105 12.55 -11.14 -10.05
N ASP A 106 13.13 -11.06 -8.85
CA ASP A 106 13.14 -12.11 -7.83
C ASP A 106 12.06 -11.96 -6.75
N LEU A 107 11.19 -10.95 -6.87
CA LEU A 107 10.09 -10.73 -5.94
C LEU A 107 8.89 -11.60 -6.32
N ALA A 108 8.71 -12.73 -5.63
CA ALA A 108 7.56 -13.62 -5.84
C ALA A 108 6.26 -13.07 -5.23
N VAL A 109 6.36 -12.23 -4.20
CA VAL A 109 5.22 -11.75 -3.42
C VAL A 109 5.43 -10.30 -3.01
N TYR A 110 4.37 -9.52 -3.07
CA TYR A 110 4.28 -8.17 -2.52
C TYR A 110 3.41 -8.17 -1.27
N HIS A 111 3.76 -7.33 -0.31
CA HIS A 111 3.11 -7.26 0.99
C HIS A 111 2.92 -5.82 1.43
N ALA A 112 1.78 -5.52 2.02
CA ALA A 112 1.48 -4.24 2.64
C ALA A 112 0.84 -4.43 4.01
N ILE A 113 0.98 -3.46 4.90
CA ILE A 113 0.19 -3.37 6.12
C ILE A 113 -0.58 -2.05 6.07
N SER A 114 -1.90 -2.14 6.15
CA SER A 114 -2.77 -0.97 6.03
C SER A 114 -3.99 -1.09 6.94
N TRP A 115 -4.70 0.03 7.15
CA TRP A 115 -5.99 0.09 7.82
C TRP A 115 -7.16 0.21 6.83
N LEU A 116 -6.88 0.24 5.53
CA LEU A 116 -7.92 0.37 4.52
C LEU A 116 -8.87 -0.83 4.59
N PRO A 117 -10.18 -0.62 4.37
CA PRO A 117 -11.14 -1.72 4.42
C PRO A 117 -10.82 -2.76 3.34
N PRO A 118 -10.85 -4.06 3.67
CA PRO A 118 -10.54 -5.13 2.70
C PRO A 118 -11.50 -5.14 1.49
N HIS A 119 -12.71 -4.60 1.63
CA HIS A 119 -13.70 -4.56 0.56
C HIS A 119 -13.40 -3.56 -0.56
N GLY A 120 -12.55 -2.55 -0.32
CA GLY A 120 -12.12 -1.58 -1.34
C GLY A 120 -11.07 -2.11 -2.32
N TRP A 121 -10.47 -3.27 -2.03
CA TRP A 121 -9.32 -3.81 -2.76
C TRP A 121 -9.67 -5.06 -3.56
N ARG A 122 -10.66 -4.99 -4.44
CA ARG A 122 -10.99 -6.08 -5.39
C ARG A 122 -9.93 -6.25 -6.50
N VAL A 123 -8.66 -6.06 -6.14
CA VAL A 123 -7.54 -6.06 -7.08
C VAL A 123 -6.53 -7.18 -6.77
N GLY A 124 -7.03 -8.36 -6.41
CA GLY A 124 -6.20 -9.56 -6.23
C GLY A 124 -5.44 -9.64 -4.91
N PHE A 125 -5.60 -8.69 -3.99
CA PHE A 125 -4.98 -8.80 -2.68
C PHE A 125 -5.69 -9.84 -1.80
N ILE A 126 -4.89 -10.72 -1.22
CA ILE A 126 -5.28 -11.63 -0.14
C ILE A 126 -5.07 -10.89 1.18
N THR A 127 -6.08 -10.88 2.03
CA THR A 127 -6.03 -10.19 3.32
C THR A 127 -5.86 -11.15 4.48
N GLN A 128 -5.04 -10.77 5.44
CA GLN A 128 -4.79 -11.51 6.68
C GLN A 128 -4.86 -10.55 7.86
N PRO A 129 -5.57 -10.89 8.96
CA PRO A 129 -5.55 -10.08 10.16
C PRO A 129 -4.13 -9.96 10.70
N PHE A 130 -3.77 -8.75 11.16
CA PHE A 130 -2.47 -8.57 11.81
C PHE A 130 -2.46 -9.30 13.17
N PRO A 131 -1.39 -10.07 13.50
CA PRO A 131 -1.31 -10.81 14.74
C PRO A 131 -1.55 -9.93 15.98
N SER A 132 -2.31 -10.45 16.95
CA SER A 132 -2.58 -9.74 18.21
C SER A 132 -1.29 -9.51 19.00
N GLY A 133 -1.28 -8.46 19.84
CA GLY A 133 -0.13 -8.16 20.70
C GLY A 133 0.24 -6.67 20.71
N ALA A 134 1.35 -6.35 21.38
CA ALA A 134 1.82 -4.97 21.56
C ALA A 134 2.10 -4.27 20.21
N LYS A 135 2.64 -4.98 19.23
CA LYS A 135 2.93 -4.46 17.90
C LYS A 135 1.66 -4.04 17.15
N LYS A 136 0.57 -4.83 17.25
CA LYS A 136 -0.73 -4.46 16.68
C LYS A 136 -1.28 -3.19 17.32
N ARG A 137 -1.17 -3.07 18.65
CA ARG A 137 -1.64 -1.88 19.38
C ARG A 137 -0.87 -0.63 18.99
N LEU A 138 0.46 -0.72 18.89
CA LEU A 138 1.32 0.38 18.46
C LEU A 138 1.01 0.82 17.03
N LEU A 139 0.87 -0.14 16.12
CA LEU A 139 0.55 0.13 14.72
C LEU A 139 -0.85 0.75 14.57
N GLY A 140 -1.85 0.25 15.32
CA GLY A 140 -3.18 0.83 15.36
C GLY A 140 -3.18 2.27 15.93
N ALA A 141 -2.34 2.56 16.94
CA ALA A 141 -2.15 3.93 17.44
C ALA A 141 -1.52 4.84 16.38
N TYR A 142 -0.51 4.35 15.67
CA TYR A 142 0.11 5.06 14.55
C TYR A 142 -0.89 5.34 13.43
N PHE A 143 -1.69 4.37 13.03
CA PHE A 143 -2.72 4.58 12.00
C PHE A 143 -3.80 5.58 12.43
N ARG A 144 -4.22 5.57 13.71
CA ARG A 144 -5.12 6.61 14.22
C ARG A 144 -4.51 7.99 14.12
N LEU A 145 -3.21 8.11 14.43
CA LEU A 145 -2.49 9.38 14.30
C LEU A 145 -2.42 9.84 12.83
N LEU A 146 -2.18 8.93 11.88
CA LEU A 146 -2.19 9.25 10.46
C LEU A 146 -3.58 9.72 9.99
N VAL A 147 -4.65 9.00 10.36
CA VAL A 147 -6.02 9.40 10.01
C VAL A 147 -6.36 10.75 10.61
N TRP A 148 -6.04 10.98 11.89
CA TRP A 148 -6.26 12.27 12.53
C TRP A 148 -5.50 13.40 11.85
N ALA A 149 -4.25 13.16 11.46
CA ALA A 149 -3.40 14.17 10.84
C ALA A 149 -3.83 14.48 9.38
N PHE A 150 -4.13 13.46 8.58
CA PHE A 150 -4.30 13.61 7.13
C PHE A 150 -5.73 13.46 6.62
N ALA A 151 -6.65 12.86 7.39
CA ALA A 151 -8.02 12.63 6.98
C ALA A 151 -9.04 12.89 8.11
N PRO A 152 -9.07 14.11 8.71
CA PRO A 152 -9.89 14.39 9.88
C PRO A 152 -11.39 14.18 9.65
N ALA A 153 -11.87 14.36 8.43
CA ALA A 153 -13.28 14.19 8.10
C ALA A 153 -13.74 12.74 8.03
N GLN A 154 -12.83 11.78 7.97
CA GLN A 154 -13.16 10.35 8.04
C GLN A 154 -13.41 9.88 9.48
N GLN A 155 -12.91 10.59 10.48
CA GLN A 155 -13.12 10.25 11.89
C GLN A 155 -14.58 10.30 12.33
N THR A 156 -15.42 11.06 11.65
CA THR A 156 -16.82 11.28 12.06
C THR A 156 -17.80 10.27 11.44
N ARG A 157 -17.39 9.51 10.42
CA ARG A 157 -18.32 8.65 9.65
C ARG A 157 -18.21 7.16 9.92
N ASP A 158 -17.05 6.69 10.33
CA ASP A 158 -16.82 5.28 10.62
C ASP A 158 -16.14 5.17 11.98
N SER A 159 -16.94 4.84 13.00
CA SER A 159 -16.46 4.54 14.35
C SER A 159 -15.61 3.25 14.41
N ALA A 160 -15.40 2.57 13.29
CA ALA A 160 -14.49 1.44 13.20
C ALA A 160 -13.06 1.91 13.43
N ARG A 161 -12.46 1.46 14.54
CA ARG A 161 -11.05 1.69 14.83
C ARG A 161 -10.22 1.13 13.67
N PRO A 162 -9.25 1.91 13.11
CA PRO A 162 -8.38 1.41 12.06
C PRO A 162 -7.62 0.18 12.55
N ASP A 163 -8.05 -1.01 12.08
CA ASP A 163 -7.45 -2.28 12.46
C ASP A 163 -6.37 -2.65 11.46
N PRO A 164 -5.11 -2.85 11.88
CA PRO A 164 -4.04 -3.25 11.00
C PRO A 164 -4.36 -4.58 10.32
N THR A 165 -4.31 -4.57 9.00
CA THR A 165 -4.53 -5.74 8.14
C THR A 165 -3.32 -5.91 7.24
N ILE A 166 -2.89 -7.15 7.05
CA ILE A 166 -1.83 -7.52 6.12
C ILE A 166 -2.47 -7.83 4.77
N TYR A 167 -1.88 -7.28 3.71
CA TYR A 167 -2.27 -7.50 2.33
C TYR A 167 -1.15 -8.21 1.61
N TRP A 168 -1.46 -9.28 0.92
CA TRP A 168 -0.54 -10.06 0.11
C TRP A 168 -0.98 -10.03 -1.34
N LEU A 169 -0.05 -9.84 -2.26
CA LEU A 169 -0.26 -9.90 -3.70
C LEU A 169 0.87 -10.71 -4.32
N THR A 170 0.56 -11.84 -4.94
CA THR A 170 1.58 -12.62 -5.63
C THR A 170 2.00 -11.94 -6.92
N ARG A 171 3.22 -12.19 -7.36
CA ARG A 171 3.71 -11.75 -8.67
C ARG A 171 2.79 -12.21 -9.79
N GLN A 172 2.36 -13.47 -9.73
CA GLN A 172 1.51 -14.07 -10.74
C GLN A 172 0.18 -13.34 -10.85
N GLU A 173 -0.47 -13.06 -9.71
CA GLU A 173 -1.74 -12.35 -9.68
C GLU A 173 -1.60 -10.87 -10.10
N LEU A 174 -0.53 -10.20 -9.69
CA LEU A 174 -0.21 -8.84 -10.13
C LEU A 174 -0.09 -8.77 -11.66
N LEU A 175 0.70 -9.69 -12.25
CA LEU A 175 0.90 -9.71 -13.70
C LEU A 175 -0.40 -10.08 -14.44
N ARG A 176 -1.16 -11.05 -13.93
CA ARG A 176 -2.44 -11.46 -14.53
C ARG A 176 -3.45 -10.32 -14.60
N GLN A 177 -3.51 -9.49 -13.54
CA GLN A 177 -4.51 -8.43 -13.47
C GLN A 177 -4.10 -7.13 -14.18
N PHE A 178 -2.81 -6.82 -14.18
CA PHE A 178 -2.34 -5.47 -14.55
C PHE A 178 -1.36 -5.43 -15.72
N ALA A 179 -0.76 -6.56 -16.15
CA ALA A 179 0.24 -6.51 -17.19
C ALA A 179 -0.35 -6.29 -18.60
N ASP A 180 -1.60 -6.70 -18.85
CA ASP A 180 -2.22 -6.68 -20.18
C ASP A 180 -3.12 -5.44 -20.42
N ALA A 181 -3.26 -4.56 -19.44
CA ALA A 181 -4.13 -3.38 -19.53
C ALA A 181 -3.67 -2.33 -20.58
N HIS A 182 -2.41 -2.40 -21.05
CA HIS A 182 -1.89 -1.47 -22.06
C HIS A 182 -2.22 -1.83 -23.51
N HIS A 183 -2.70 -3.05 -23.81
CA HIS A 183 -2.98 -3.44 -25.20
C HIS A 183 -4.39 -3.11 -25.70
N GLN A 184 -5.29 -2.64 -24.86
CA GLN A 184 -6.67 -2.32 -25.27
C GLN A 184 -6.89 -0.84 -25.65
N GLY A 185 -5.87 0.02 -25.50
CA GLY A 185 -5.96 1.46 -25.81
C GLY A 185 -5.70 1.83 -27.26
N ASP A 186 -4.94 1.03 -28.02
CA ASP A 186 -4.46 1.40 -29.37
C ASP A 186 -5.24 0.75 -30.52
N SER A 187 -6.34 0.06 -30.27
CA SER A 187 -7.12 -0.60 -31.35
C SER A 187 -8.39 0.13 -31.76
N LYS A 188 -8.49 1.45 -31.51
CA LYS A 188 -9.58 2.27 -32.05
C LYS A 188 -9.00 3.51 -32.71
N THR A 189 -8.48 3.34 -33.90
CA THR A 189 -8.34 4.38 -34.93
C THR A 189 -9.05 3.90 -36.16
#